data_1ecaf535af01f2e1e8d7cabcd3dda72a
#
_entry.id   1ecaf535af01f2e1e8d7cabcd3dda72a
#
_cell.length_a   1.000
_cell.length_b   1.000
_cell.length_c   1.000
_cell.angle_alpha   90.00
_cell.angle_beta   90.00
_cell.angle_gamma   90.00
#
_symmetry.space_group_name_H-M   'P 1'
#
loop_
_entity.id
_entity.type
_entity.pdbx_description
1 polymer ?
#
loop_
_entity_poly.entity_id
_entity_poly.type
_entity_poly.pdbx_seq_one_letter_code
_entity_poly.pdbx_strand_id
1 'polypeptide(L)'
;METTTTKFTVQNVENKHPFRQWLEWQIPNTHWTIKGYSRSGDKTFFYIPQLDICLDAALAEGNQAKNVFVTHTHNDHIADIEYLSSKRDVEIYLPKSSVQYLENYILARRELNHSAPYNPALRGNCTVKGVEKNDNIFFGKHDNYKVEVAECFHSIDCVGYGFSEKTRRLKPKYEKLKNQYLENNQMRDFGKMLAEKKKTEEVEEWVYEPKFAFLGDTTEKVFSENNFLSNYPVIFTECTFLTDEHFDYAAERGHSHWNNLKSIIKENPNTVFVLIHFSLRYSDAEIISFFEEELEKNNISNVKIWASESSLLPPQHQKS
;
A
#
# COMPACT_ATOMS: atom_id res chain seq x y z
N MET A 1 -23.73 -15.07 33.48
CA MET A 1 -22.55 -14.55 34.21
C MET A 1 -22.81 -13.07 34.42
N GLU A 2 -23.13 -12.68 35.65
CA GLU A 2 -23.29 -11.25 36.01
C GLU A 2 -21.91 -10.61 35.99
N THR A 3 -21.73 -9.67 35.10
CA THR A 3 -20.54 -8.80 35.06
C THR A 3 -20.64 -7.83 36.25
N THR A 4 -19.85 -8.09 37.28
CA THR A 4 -19.67 -7.16 38.42
C THR A 4 -19.02 -5.88 37.89
N THR A 5 -19.85 -4.89 37.59
CA THR A 5 -19.39 -3.51 37.35
C THR A 5 -18.86 -2.95 38.66
N THR A 6 -17.60 -2.59 38.71
CA THR A 6 -17.04 -1.89 39.87
C THR A 6 -17.67 -0.49 39.96
N LYS A 7 -17.93 0.00 41.17
CA LYS A 7 -18.66 1.25 41.46
C LYS A 7 -18.10 2.52 40.77
N PHE A 8 -16.94 2.44 40.11
CA PHE A 8 -16.20 3.55 39.53
C PHE A 8 -15.97 3.39 38.01
N THR A 9 -16.48 2.33 37.37
CA THR A 9 -16.33 2.12 35.95
C THR A 9 -17.63 2.32 35.20
N VAL A 10 -17.57 2.94 34.04
CA VAL A 10 -18.67 2.95 33.08
C VAL A 10 -18.77 1.60 32.41
N GLN A 11 -19.94 1.26 31.89
CA GLN A 11 -20.15 -0.02 31.18
C GLN A 11 -19.26 -0.09 29.96
N ASN A 12 -18.50 -1.20 29.79
CA ASN A 12 -17.76 -1.45 28.58
C ASN A 12 -18.70 -1.68 27.39
N VAL A 13 -18.58 -0.88 26.37
CA VAL A 13 -19.05 -1.24 25.04
C VAL A 13 -18.02 -2.21 24.45
N GLU A 14 -18.46 -3.33 23.86
CA GLU A 14 -17.55 -4.28 23.24
C GLU A 14 -16.59 -3.57 22.28
N ASN A 15 -15.30 -3.80 22.48
CA ASN A 15 -14.19 -3.02 21.92
C ASN A 15 -13.86 -3.40 20.47
N LYS A 16 -14.86 -3.74 19.67
CA LYS A 16 -14.70 -3.91 18.22
C LYS A 16 -15.38 -2.73 17.54
N HIS A 17 -14.59 -1.88 16.90
CA HIS A 17 -15.16 -0.87 16.04
C HIS A 17 -15.96 -1.58 14.96
N PRO A 18 -17.31 -1.49 14.92
CA PRO A 18 -18.12 -2.34 14.06
C PRO A 18 -17.89 -2.05 12.57
N PHE A 19 -17.27 -0.91 12.25
CA PHE A 19 -17.18 -0.34 10.90
C PHE A 19 -15.75 -0.28 10.35
N ARG A 20 -14.71 -0.33 11.17
CA ARG A 20 -13.32 -0.19 10.73
C ARG A 20 -12.52 -1.36 11.25
N GLN A 21 -12.76 -2.52 10.65
CA GLN A 21 -11.99 -3.71 11.01
C GLN A 21 -10.68 -3.73 10.24
N TRP A 22 -9.58 -3.75 10.97
CA TRP A 22 -8.28 -3.95 10.40
C TRP A 22 -8.14 -5.38 9.93
N LEU A 23 -7.64 -5.51 8.71
CA LEU A 23 -7.23 -6.79 8.13
C LEU A 23 -5.71 -6.87 8.08
N GLU A 24 -5.18 -8.06 7.99
CA GLU A 24 -3.76 -8.29 7.78
C GLU A 24 -3.53 -9.38 6.75
N TRP A 25 -2.43 -9.25 6.03
CA TRP A 25 -2.02 -10.21 5.03
C TRP A 25 -0.51 -10.25 4.90
N GLN A 26 0.08 -11.46 4.80
CA GLN A 26 1.49 -11.63 4.52
C GLN A 26 1.73 -11.50 3.02
N ILE A 27 2.59 -10.55 2.63
CA ILE A 27 2.96 -10.35 1.23
C ILE A 27 3.75 -11.56 0.74
N PRO A 28 3.34 -12.23 -0.35
CA PRO A 28 3.97 -13.44 -0.87
C PRO A 28 5.48 -13.26 -1.11
N ASN A 29 6.23 -14.33 -0.85
CA ASN A 29 7.69 -14.38 -1.00
C ASN A 29 8.45 -13.31 -0.19
N THR A 30 7.85 -12.81 0.89
CA THR A 30 8.48 -11.92 1.87
C THR A 30 8.17 -12.38 3.29
N HIS A 31 8.85 -11.78 4.27
CA HIS A 31 8.49 -11.89 5.69
C HIS A 31 7.65 -10.69 6.17
N TRP A 32 7.15 -9.88 5.24
CA TRP A 32 6.41 -8.64 5.53
C TRP A 32 4.92 -8.91 5.66
N THR A 33 4.35 -8.42 6.75
CA THR A 33 2.91 -8.45 7.00
C THR A 33 2.38 -7.03 6.88
N ILE A 34 1.49 -6.80 5.92
CA ILE A 34 0.75 -5.55 5.79
C ILE A 34 -0.54 -5.66 6.59
N LYS A 35 -0.85 -4.67 7.38
CA LYS A 35 -2.09 -4.58 8.13
C LYS A 35 -2.69 -3.19 8.02
N GLY A 36 -4.01 -3.09 7.98
CA GLY A 36 -4.67 -1.80 7.87
C GLY A 36 -6.12 -1.87 7.44
N TYR A 37 -6.60 -0.73 7.02
CA TYR A 37 -7.97 -0.50 6.61
C TYR A 37 -8.02 0.45 5.42
N SER A 38 -8.95 0.23 4.49
CA SER A 38 -9.16 1.14 3.35
C SER A 38 -10.60 1.07 2.86
N ARG A 39 -11.29 2.22 2.90
CA ARG A 39 -12.64 2.43 2.34
C ARG A 39 -12.74 3.88 1.84
N SER A 40 -13.21 4.02 0.61
CA SER A 40 -13.37 5.31 -0.07
C SER A 40 -14.26 6.27 0.73
N GLY A 41 -13.79 7.50 0.92
CA GLY A 41 -14.48 8.56 1.67
C GLY A 41 -14.54 8.36 3.18
N ASP A 42 -13.98 7.26 3.72
CA ASP A 42 -13.82 7.05 5.16
C ASP A 42 -12.37 7.19 5.58
N LYS A 43 -11.55 6.15 5.44
CA LYS A 43 -10.15 6.14 5.86
C LYS A 43 -9.32 5.16 5.02
N THR A 44 -8.06 5.51 4.80
CA THR A 44 -7.03 4.63 4.26
C THR A 44 -5.77 4.73 5.08
N PHE A 45 -5.31 3.60 5.59
CA PHE A 45 -4.05 3.47 6.32
C PHE A 45 -3.59 2.03 6.33
N PHE A 46 -2.31 1.84 6.01
CA PHE A 46 -1.65 0.55 6.14
C PHE A 46 -0.32 0.71 6.87
N TYR A 47 0.07 -0.35 7.59
CA TYR A 47 1.32 -0.40 8.33
C TYR A 47 2.05 -1.72 8.07
N ILE A 48 3.35 -1.62 7.77
CA ILE A 48 4.25 -2.77 7.62
C ILE A 48 5.37 -2.64 8.66
N PRO A 49 5.23 -3.27 9.83
CA PRO A 49 6.16 -3.10 10.95
C PRO A 49 7.59 -3.52 10.61
N GLN A 50 7.78 -4.55 9.79
CA GLN A 50 9.09 -5.06 9.41
C GLN A 50 9.91 -4.06 8.58
N LEU A 51 9.24 -3.16 7.87
CA LEU A 51 9.85 -2.10 7.08
C LEU A 51 9.90 -0.76 7.82
N ASP A 52 9.21 -0.65 8.95
CA ASP A 52 8.97 0.61 9.68
C ASP A 52 8.37 1.69 8.74
N ILE A 53 7.31 1.29 7.98
CA ILE A 53 6.60 2.15 7.04
C ILE A 53 5.10 2.20 7.31
N CYS A 54 4.51 3.38 7.02
CA CYS A 54 3.07 3.55 6.83
C CYS A 54 2.78 3.90 5.36
N LEU A 55 1.65 3.42 4.84
CA LEU A 55 1.09 3.78 3.53
C LEU A 55 -0.22 4.50 3.81
N ASP A 56 -0.28 5.76 3.38
CA ASP A 56 -1.28 6.75 3.80
C ASP A 56 -1.32 6.98 5.32
N ALA A 57 -2.20 7.84 5.80
CA ALA A 57 -2.10 8.40 7.13
C ALA A 57 -3.46 8.74 7.77
N ALA A 58 -4.55 8.04 7.44
CA ALA A 58 -5.87 8.46 7.92
C ALA A 58 -6.41 7.69 9.14
N LEU A 59 -5.78 6.56 9.53
CA LEU A 59 -6.25 5.72 10.64
C LEU A 59 -5.08 5.06 11.39
N ALA A 60 -4.26 5.87 12.06
CA ALA A 60 -3.02 5.41 12.68
C ALA A 60 -3.23 4.47 13.88
N GLU A 61 -4.26 4.69 14.70
CA GLU A 61 -4.62 3.87 15.87
C GLU A 61 -3.42 3.46 16.73
N GLY A 62 -2.52 4.43 16.99
CA GLY A 62 -1.30 4.20 17.79
C GLY A 62 -0.10 3.65 17.02
N ASN A 63 -0.25 3.23 15.76
CA ASN A 63 0.89 2.81 14.94
C ASN A 63 1.63 4.03 14.39
N GLN A 64 2.95 4.02 14.49
CA GLN A 64 3.83 5.05 13.95
C GLN A 64 5.04 4.41 13.30
N ALA A 65 5.46 4.93 12.15
CA ALA A 65 6.62 4.47 11.38
C ALA A 65 7.63 5.59 11.17
N LYS A 66 8.86 5.24 10.81
CA LYS A 66 9.89 6.21 10.41
C LYS A 66 9.64 6.79 9.04
N ASN A 67 9.04 6.00 8.14
CA ASN A 67 8.77 6.44 6.79
C ASN A 67 7.26 6.36 6.54
N VAL A 68 6.66 7.46 6.11
CA VAL A 68 5.25 7.57 5.79
C VAL A 68 5.13 7.93 4.31
N PHE A 69 4.52 7.05 3.54
CA PHE A 69 4.30 7.23 2.11
C PHE A 69 2.85 7.61 1.86
N VAL A 70 2.62 8.89 1.64
CA VAL A 70 1.28 9.45 1.41
C VAL A 70 1.02 9.52 -0.09
N THR A 71 -0.06 8.91 -0.54
CA THR A 71 -0.40 8.87 -1.96
C THR A 71 -0.91 10.21 -2.46
N HIS A 72 -1.77 10.87 -1.69
CA HIS A 72 -2.33 12.19 -1.95
C HIS A 72 -2.94 12.79 -0.68
N THR A 73 -3.45 14.03 -0.75
CA THR A 73 -3.82 14.80 0.44
C THR A 73 -5.32 14.93 0.70
N HIS A 74 -6.16 14.04 0.16
CA HIS A 74 -7.55 13.96 0.62
C HIS A 74 -7.63 13.52 2.08
N ASN A 75 -8.67 13.97 2.79
CA ASN A 75 -8.79 13.76 4.22
C ASN A 75 -8.86 12.29 4.64
N ASP A 76 -9.43 11.44 3.83
CA ASP A 76 -9.49 9.99 4.05
C ASP A 76 -8.14 9.28 3.82
N HIS A 77 -7.08 10.03 3.44
CA HIS A 77 -5.70 9.55 3.33
C HIS A 77 -4.73 10.23 4.31
N ILE A 78 -5.09 11.40 4.90
CA ILE A 78 -4.15 12.16 5.76
C ILE A 78 -4.69 12.55 7.14
N ALA A 79 -5.87 12.12 7.55
CA ALA A 79 -6.53 12.64 8.77
C ALA A 79 -5.68 12.55 10.06
N ASP A 80 -4.81 11.54 10.19
CA ASP A 80 -3.93 11.35 11.34
C ASP A 80 -2.46 11.74 11.05
N ILE A 81 -2.20 12.48 9.96
CA ILE A 81 -0.82 12.81 9.54
C ILE A 81 -0.07 13.62 10.61
N GLU A 82 -0.75 14.50 11.35
CA GLU A 82 -0.12 15.23 12.46
C GLU A 82 0.38 14.29 13.55
N TYR A 83 -0.42 13.28 13.91
CA TYR A 83 0.01 12.25 14.86
C TYR A 83 1.23 11.49 14.37
N LEU A 84 1.25 11.04 13.11
CA LEU A 84 2.41 10.36 12.52
C LEU A 84 3.63 11.28 12.47
N SER A 85 3.44 12.56 12.14
CA SER A 85 4.52 13.56 12.10
C SER A 85 5.13 13.86 13.47
N SER A 86 4.52 13.39 14.56
CA SER A 86 5.03 13.57 15.91
C SER A 86 6.11 12.57 16.31
N LYS A 87 6.31 11.48 15.55
CA LYS A 87 7.40 10.54 15.77
C LYS A 87 8.73 11.23 15.48
N ARG A 88 9.74 10.94 16.31
CA ARG A 88 11.06 11.51 16.12
C ARG A 88 11.72 10.98 14.84
N ASP A 89 12.31 11.89 14.09
CA ASP A 89 13.05 11.63 12.85
C ASP A 89 12.20 10.89 11.79
N VAL A 90 10.92 11.27 11.67
CA VAL A 90 10.02 10.74 10.65
C VAL A 90 10.25 11.45 9.31
N GLU A 91 10.21 10.66 8.24
CA GLU A 91 10.21 11.14 6.86
C GLU A 91 8.84 10.89 6.23
N ILE A 92 8.23 11.92 5.68
CA ILE A 92 6.93 11.87 5.00
C ILE A 92 7.15 12.18 3.53
N TYR A 93 6.78 11.23 2.68
CA TYR A 93 6.84 11.35 1.22
C TYR A 93 5.43 11.56 0.67
N LEU A 94 5.26 12.51 -0.26
CA LEU A 94 3.97 12.84 -0.87
C LEU A 94 4.18 13.57 -2.20
N PRO A 95 3.12 13.77 -3.03
CA PRO A 95 3.24 14.56 -4.25
C PRO A 95 3.89 15.92 -4.01
N LYS A 96 4.86 16.28 -4.83
CA LYS A 96 5.69 17.50 -4.68
C LYS A 96 4.87 18.78 -4.58
N SER A 97 3.79 18.89 -5.35
CA SER A 97 2.87 20.04 -5.31
C SER A 97 2.18 20.22 -3.96
N SER A 98 2.04 19.16 -3.18
CA SER A 98 1.32 19.16 -1.89
C SER A 98 2.20 19.47 -0.68
N VAL A 99 3.53 19.54 -0.84
CA VAL A 99 4.49 19.70 0.27
C VAL A 99 4.15 20.90 1.14
N GLN A 100 4.07 22.09 0.54
CA GLN A 100 3.83 23.32 1.29
C GLN A 100 2.47 23.31 2.02
N TYR A 101 1.46 22.72 1.40
CA TYR A 101 0.13 22.62 2.02
C TYR A 101 0.15 21.68 3.23
N LEU A 102 0.85 20.54 3.11
CA LEU A 102 0.99 19.60 4.24
C LEU A 102 1.80 20.20 5.39
N GLU A 103 2.90 20.89 5.10
CA GLU A 103 3.70 21.57 6.13
C GLU A 103 2.87 22.61 6.88
N ASN A 104 2.10 23.42 6.17
CA ASN A 104 1.19 24.42 6.76
C ASN A 104 0.11 23.76 7.61
N TYR A 105 -0.47 22.64 7.13
CA TYR A 105 -1.49 21.88 7.87
C TYR A 105 -0.92 21.31 9.17
N ILE A 106 0.25 20.66 9.13
CA ILE A 106 0.92 20.11 10.30
C ILE A 106 1.25 21.22 11.30
N LEU A 107 1.76 22.37 10.82
CA LEU A 107 2.06 23.52 11.66
C LEU A 107 0.80 24.02 12.38
N ALA A 108 -0.27 24.29 11.62
CA ALA A 108 -1.54 24.79 12.18
C ALA A 108 -2.14 23.83 13.22
N ARG A 109 -2.06 22.50 12.97
CA ARG A 109 -2.52 21.49 13.91
C ARG A 109 -1.69 21.47 15.21
N ARG A 110 -0.37 21.64 15.09
CA ARG A 110 0.53 21.73 16.25
C ARG A 110 0.27 22.99 17.06
N GLU A 111 0.10 24.13 16.43
CA GLU A 111 -0.25 25.39 17.10
C GLU A 111 -1.60 25.31 17.80
N LEU A 112 -2.60 24.71 17.14
CA LEU A 112 -3.91 24.47 17.75
C LEU A 112 -3.80 23.57 18.98
N ASN A 113 -3.04 22.50 18.92
CA ASN A 113 -2.85 21.57 20.03
C ASN A 113 -2.13 22.21 21.24
N HIS A 114 -1.32 23.24 20.99
CA HIS A 114 -0.59 23.97 22.05
C HIS A 114 -1.29 25.29 22.47
N SER A 115 -2.28 25.73 21.69
CA SER A 115 -2.90 27.07 21.84
C SER A 115 -1.85 28.19 21.87
N ALA A 116 -0.75 28.04 21.12
CA ALA A 116 0.39 28.95 21.07
C ALA A 116 1.20 28.72 19.76
N PRO A 117 2.05 29.68 19.36
CA PRO A 117 3.00 29.46 18.26
C PRO A 117 3.85 28.22 18.50
N TYR A 118 4.04 27.42 17.47
CA TYR A 118 4.80 26.16 17.57
C TYR A 118 6.29 26.42 17.76
N ASN A 119 6.89 25.76 18.76
CA ASN A 119 8.32 25.77 18.96
C ASN A 119 8.94 24.44 18.49
N PRO A 120 9.71 24.42 17.37
CA PRO A 120 10.33 23.20 16.84
C PRO A 120 11.27 22.48 17.81
N ALA A 121 11.86 23.18 18.78
CA ALA A 121 12.77 22.59 19.75
C ALA A 121 12.08 21.60 20.72
N LEU A 122 10.75 21.61 20.78
CA LEU A 122 9.99 20.76 21.71
C LEU A 122 9.68 19.35 21.17
N ARG A 123 9.86 19.09 19.90
CA ARG A 123 9.55 17.79 19.27
C ARG A 123 10.63 17.35 18.29
N GLY A 124 10.63 16.06 17.96
CA GLY A 124 11.53 15.50 16.99
C GLY A 124 11.36 16.08 15.58
N ASN A 125 12.39 15.91 14.78
CA ASN A 125 12.38 16.38 13.39
C ASN A 125 11.38 15.55 12.56
N CYS A 126 10.52 16.25 11.85
CA CYS A 126 9.71 15.69 10.78
C CYS A 126 10.18 16.30 9.48
N THR A 127 10.53 15.49 8.51
CA THR A 127 10.96 15.95 7.18
C THR A 127 9.88 15.59 6.17
N VAL A 128 9.34 16.58 5.49
CA VAL A 128 8.38 16.42 4.40
C VAL A 128 9.13 16.46 3.07
N LYS A 129 9.00 15.41 2.27
CA LYS A 129 9.72 15.23 1.00
C LYS A 129 8.75 15.10 -0.16
N GLY A 130 8.82 16.03 -1.09
CA GLY A 130 8.05 15.97 -2.33
C GLY A 130 8.62 14.95 -3.29
N VAL A 131 7.74 14.16 -3.91
CA VAL A 131 8.10 13.17 -4.93
C VAL A 131 7.27 13.36 -6.19
N GLU A 132 7.81 12.90 -7.32
CA GLU A 132 7.16 12.93 -8.63
C GLU A 132 7.46 11.65 -9.42
N LYS A 133 6.74 11.41 -10.51
CA LYS A 133 6.89 10.22 -11.38
C LYS A 133 8.36 9.92 -11.68
N ASN A 134 8.71 8.64 -11.57
CA ASN A 134 10.06 8.08 -11.79
C ASN A 134 11.11 8.42 -10.72
N ASP A 135 10.76 9.12 -9.65
CA ASP A 135 11.67 9.27 -8.52
C ASP A 135 11.99 7.91 -7.90
N ASN A 136 13.20 7.83 -7.33
CA ASN A 136 13.65 6.68 -6.57
C ASN A 136 14.01 7.12 -5.16
N ILE A 137 13.40 6.46 -4.18
CA ILE A 137 13.65 6.69 -2.76
C ILE A 137 14.38 5.48 -2.21
N PHE A 138 15.44 5.71 -1.44
CA PHE A 138 16.17 4.65 -0.78
C PHE A 138 16.04 4.81 0.73
N PHE A 139 15.76 3.73 1.42
CA PHE A 139 15.61 3.74 2.87
C PHE A 139 16.03 2.41 3.51
N GLY A 140 15.97 2.36 4.84
CA GLY A 140 16.45 1.22 5.62
C GLY A 140 17.98 1.22 5.78
N LYS A 141 18.48 0.23 6.52
CA LYS A 141 19.93 0.11 6.76
C LYS A 141 20.67 -0.23 5.47
N HIS A 142 21.67 0.59 5.09
CA HIS A 142 22.47 0.42 3.87
C HIS A 142 21.63 0.45 2.57
N ASP A 143 20.55 1.23 2.53
CA ASP A 143 19.64 1.32 1.42
C ASP A 143 19.11 -0.05 0.98
N ASN A 144 18.68 -0.85 1.97
CA ASN A 144 18.17 -2.18 1.68
C ASN A 144 16.84 -2.15 0.91
N TYR A 145 16.16 -1.04 0.92
CA TYR A 145 14.88 -0.88 0.23
C TYR A 145 14.92 0.28 -0.75
N LYS A 146 14.31 0.06 -1.90
CA LYS A 146 14.10 1.06 -2.95
C LYS A 146 12.60 1.22 -3.19
N VAL A 147 12.15 2.45 -3.36
CA VAL A 147 10.80 2.77 -3.81
C VAL A 147 10.86 3.50 -5.13
N GLU A 148 10.09 3.06 -6.11
CA GLU A 148 9.86 3.73 -7.40
C GLU A 148 8.50 4.41 -7.37
N VAL A 149 8.45 5.68 -7.79
CA VAL A 149 7.24 6.49 -7.73
C VAL A 149 6.48 6.39 -9.06
N ALA A 150 5.22 5.97 -8.98
CA ALA A 150 4.26 5.96 -10.08
C ALA A 150 3.40 7.23 -10.07
N GLU A 151 3.01 7.72 -11.23
CA GLU A 151 1.97 8.73 -11.36
C GLU A 151 0.59 8.08 -11.32
N CYS A 152 -0.28 8.54 -10.44
CA CYS A 152 -1.68 8.15 -10.35
C CYS A 152 -2.58 9.26 -10.94
N PHE A 153 -3.75 8.89 -11.43
CA PHE A 153 -4.66 9.80 -12.17
C PHE A 153 -5.95 10.02 -11.38
N HIS A 154 -5.92 11.06 -10.56
CA HIS A 154 -7.01 11.42 -9.66
C HIS A 154 -7.38 12.91 -9.80
N SER A 155 -8.33 13.39 -8.99
CA SER A 155 -8.80 14.78 -9.00
C SER A 155 -7.77 15.80 -8.47
N ILE A 156 -6.77 15.33 -7.70
CA ILE A 156 -5.59 16.07 -7.27
C ILE A 156 -4.34 15.25 -7.56
N ASP A 157 -3.16 15.86 -7.50
CA ASP A 157 -1.91 15.14 -7.69
C ASP A 157 -1.81 13.94 -6.75
N CYS A 158 -1.64 12.77 -7.32
CA CYS A 158 -1.60 11.50 -6.63
C CYS A 158 -0.45 10.65 -7.16
N VAL A 159 0.18 9.87 -6.28
CA VAL A 159 1.28 8.97 -6.60
C VAL A 159 1.04 7.59 -6.03
N GLY A 160 1.69 6.61 -6.65
CA GLY A 160 1.84 5.26 -6.13
C GLY A 160 3.30 4.95 -5.84
N TYR A 161 3.55 3.88 -5.11
CA TYR A 161 4.85 3.49 -4.61
C TYR A 161 5.12 2.02 -4.87
N GLY A 162 6.16 1.70 -5.63
CA GLY A 162 6.61 0.33 -5.89
C GLY A 162 7.83 -0.02 -5.02
N PHE A 163 7.68 -0.97 -4.11
CA PHE A 163 8.68 -1.35 -3.11
C PHE A 163 9.52 -2.54 -3.56
N SER A 164 10.83 -2.38 -3.53
CA SER A 164 11.81 -3.41 -3.88
C SER A 164 12.83 -3.62 -2.76
N GLU A 165 13.30 -4.86 -2.63
CA GLU A 165 14.29 -5.26 -1.64
C GLU A 165 15.64 -5.54 -2.30
N LYS A 166 16.71 -5.06 -1.70
CA LYS A 166 18.08 -5.29 -2.16
C LYS A 166 18.49 -6.73 -1.86
N THR A 167 18.69 -7.49 -2.91
CA THR A 167 19.06 -8.91 -2.83
C THR A 167 20.31 -9.20 -3.65
N ARG A 168 20.98 -10.31 -3.32
CA ARG A 168 22.07 -10.82 -4.13
C ARG A 168 21.55 -11.88 -5.10
N ARG A 169 21.87 -11.74 -6.36
CA ARG A 169 21.59 -12.78 -7.37
C ARG A 169 22.80 -13.03 -8.25
N LEU A 170 22.81 -14.17 -8.91
CA LEU A 170 23.84 -14.46 -9.92
C LEU A 170 23.80 -13.45 -11.05
N LYS A 171 24.96 -13.02 -11.51
CA LYS A 171 25.07 -12.22 -12.74
C LYS A 171 24.45 -12.97 -13.93
N PRO A 172 23.87 -12.26 -14.91
CA PRO A 172 23.13 -12.91 -16.03
C PRO A 172 23.88 -14.03 -16.73
N LYS A 173 25.21 -13.91 -16.87
CA LYS A 173 26.04 -14.97 -17.48
C LYS A 173 26.02 -16.28 -16.70
N TYR A 174 25.99 -16.20 -15.35
CA TYR A 174 25.93 -17.36 -14.47
C TYR A 174 24.52 -17.93 -14.33
N GLU A 175 23.51 -17.07 -14.43
CA GLU A 175 22.12 -17.53 -14.44
C GLU A 175 21.83 -18.35 -15.72
N LYS A 176 22.34 -17.92 -16.88
CA LYS A 176 22.25 -18.70 -18.12
C LYS A 176 22.96 -20.07 -18.00
N LEU A 177 24.15 -20.08 -17.40
CA LEU A 177 24.87 -21.33 -17.13
C LEU A 177 24.10 -22.26 -16.19
N LYS A 178 23.54 -21.70 -15.11
CA LYS A 178 22.72 -22.45 -14.15
C LYS A 178 21.56 -23.17 -14.85
N ASN A 179 20.86 -22.50 -15.75
CA ASN A 179 19.77 -23.10 -16.50
C ASN A 179 20.25 -24.25 -17.41
N GLN A 180 21.40 -24.10 -18.10
CA GLN A 180 22.00 -25.18 -18.90
C GLN A 180 22.38 -26.39 -18.06
N TYR A 181 22.98 -26.18 -16.89
CA TYR A 181 23.31 -27.26 -15.96
C TYR A 181 22.06 -27.91 -15.34
N LEU A 182 21.00 -27.15 -15.13
CA LEU A 182 19.72 -27.65 -14.65
C LEU A 182 19.06 -28.57 -15.69
N GLU A 183 19.01 -28.15 -16.95
CA GLU A 183 18.48 -28.95 -18.07
C GLU A 183 19.22 -30.29 -18.24
N ASN A 184 20.52 -30.32 -17.95
CA ASN A 184 21.35 -31.50 -18.03
C ASN A 184 21.40 -32.32 -16.71
N ASN A 185 20.63 -31.97 -15.70
CA ASN A 185 20.67 -32.59 -14.35
C ASN A 185 22.07 -32.53 -13.67
N GLN A 186 22.87 -31.49 -13.95
CA GLN A 186 24.26 -31.35 -13.50
C GLN A 186 24.45 -30.25 -12.43
N MET A 187 23.46 -30.01 -11.60
CA MET A 187 23.50 -28.91 -10.60
C MET A 187 24.65 -29.04 -9.60
N ARG A 188 25.11 -30.27 -9.28
CA ARG A 188 26.29 -30.49 -8.43
C ARG A 188 27.57 -29.91 -9.06
N ASP A 189 27.74 -30.09 -10.36
CA ASP A 189 28.92 -29.61 -11.08
C ASP A 189 28.86 -28.11 -11.30
N PHE A 190 27.65 -27.56 -11.52
CA PHE A 190 27.42 -26.11 -11.45
C PHE A 190 27.88 -25.52 -10.11
N GLY A 191 27.50 -26.15 -8.98
CA GLY A 191 27.93 -25.70 -7.66
C GLY A 191 29.46 -25.67 -7.48
N LYS A 192 30.17 -26.70 -7.97
CA LYS A 192 31.64 -26.77 -7.93
C LYS A 192 32.25 -25.68 -8.80
N MET A 193 31.77 -25.54 -10.02
CA MET A 193 32.24 -24.49 -10.96
C MET A 193 32.05 -23.09 -10.36
N LEU A 194 30.87 -22.84 -9.78
CA LEU A 194 30.57 -21.54 -9.16
C LEU A 194 31.49 -21.24 -7.96
N ALA A 195 31.78 -22.25 -7.13
CA ALA A 195 32.69 -22.12 -6.00
C ALA A 195 34.13 -21.77 -6.43
N GLU A 196 34.61 -22.38 -7.52
CA GLU A 196 35.93 -22.02 -8.10
C GLU A 196 35.91 -20.57 -8.67
N LYS A 197 34.85 -20.20 -9.39
CA LYS A 197 34.71 -18.85 -9.96
C LYS A 197 34.67 -17.76 -8.90
N LYS A 198 33.99 -18.00 -7.76
CA LYS A 198 33.95 -17.06 -6.61
C LYS A 198 35.32 -16.71 -6.05
N LYS A 199 36.36 -17.53 -6.31
CA LYS A 199 37.76 -17.23 -5.86
C LYS A 199 38.43 -16.17 -6.72
N THR A 200 38.03 -15.99 -7.94
CA THR A 200 38.71 -15.18 -8.96
C THR A 200 37.88 -14.02 -9.49
N GLU A 201 36.58 -14.11 -9.39
CA GLU A 201 35.67 -13.08 -9.90
C GLU A 201 34.40 -12.96 -9.07
N GLU A 202 33.74 -11.81 -9.19
CA GLU A 202 32.45 -11.56 -8.57
C GLU A 202 31.32 -12.19 -9.43
N VAL A 203 30.75 -13.28 -8.93
CA VAL A 203 29.71 -14.07 -9.65
C VAL A 203 28.29 -13.61 -9.36
N GLU A 204 28.10 -12.81 -8.31
CA GLU A 204 26.83 -12.25 -7.87
C GLU A 204 26.85 -10.73 -8.02
N GLU A 205 25.66 -10.15 -8.11
CA GLU A 205 25.45 -8.71 -8.10
C GLU A 205 24.32 -8.33 -7.16
N TRP A 206 24.33 -7.11 -6.67
CA TRP A 206 23.23 -6.54 -5.91
C TRP A 206 22.18 -5.99 -6.87
N VAL A 207 20.93 -6.37 -6.65
CA VAL A 207 19.78 -5.88 -7.41
C VAL A 207 18.65 -5.51 -6.44
N TYR A 208 17.78 -4.61 -6.87
CA TYR A 208 16.52 -4.35 -6.17
C TYR A 208 15.44 -5.22 -6.83
N GLU A 209 14.95 -6.20 -6.08
CA GLU A 209 13.92 -7.13 -6.52
C GLU A 209 12.54 -6.59 -6.14
N PRO A 210 11.64 -6.33 -7.11
CA PRO A 210 10.29 -5.86 -6.85
C PRO A 210 9.51 -6.82 -5.94
N LYS A 211 8.83 -6.27 -4.93
CA LYS A 211 8.04 -7.06 -3.97
C LYS A 211 6.57 -6.74 -4.02
N PHE A 212 6.21 -5.47 -3.91
CA PHE A 212 4.83 -5.03 -4.06
C PHE A 212 4.76 -3.57 -4.48
N ALA A 213 3.65 -3.18 -5.12
CA ALA A 213 3.29 -1.78 -5.35
C ALA A 213 2.02 -1.43 -4.57
N PHE A 214 1.94 -0.20 -4.10
CA PHE A 214 0.77 0.39 -3.47
C PHE A 214 0.39 1.65 -4.25
N LEU A 215 -0.78 1.61 -4.88
CA LEU A 215 -1.28 2.73 -5.68
C LEU A 215 -2.27 3.54 -4.85
N GLY A 216 -2.23 4.86 -5.03
CA GLY A 216 -3.26 5.75 -4.49
C GLY A 216 -4.54 5.69 -5.31
N ASP A 217 -5.43 6.64 -5.06
CA ASP A 217 -6.65 6.80 -5.81
C ASP A 217 -6.31 7.14 -7.27
N THR A 218 -6.89 6.39 -8.20
CA THR A 218 -6.50 6.48 -9.60
C THR A 218 -7.51 5.81 -10.53
N THR A 219 -7.52 6.22 -11.77
CA THR A 219 -8.12 5.44 -12.85
C THR A 219 -7.19 4.32 -13.30
N GLU A 220 -7.70 3.37 -14.09
CA GLU A 220 -6.93 2.27 -14.71
C GLU A 220 -5.77 2.75 -15.59
N LYS A 221 -5.77 4.01 -15.99
CA LYS A 221 -4.69 4.64 -16.76
C LYS A 221 -3.32 4.54 -16.10
N VAL A 222 -3.26 4.38 -14.78
CA VAL A 222 -2.02 4.19 -14.03
C VAL A 222 -1.17 3.03 -14.59
N PHE A 223 -1.79 1.97 -15.08
CA PHE A 223 -1.09 0.79 -15.59
C PHE A 223 -0.45 1.01 -16.95
N SER A 224 -1.08 1.77 -17.85
CA SER A 224 -0.51 2.10 -19.17
C SER A 224 0.58 3.16 -19.09
N GLU A 225 0.52 4.04 -18.11
CA GLU A 225 1.47 5.16 -17.96
C GLU A 225 2.71 4.82 -17.11
N ASN A 226 2.69 3.70 -16.39
CA ASN A 226 3.79 3.29 -15.51
C ASN A 226 4.19 1.83 -15.80
N ASN A 227 4.89 1.61 -16.90
CA ASN A 227 5.27 0.27 -17.39
C ASN A 227 6.03 -0.58 -16.35
N PHE A 228 6.74 0.04 -15.42
CA PHE A 228 7.49 -0.68 -14.39
C PHE A 228 6.59 -1.44 -13.40
N LEU A 229 5.31 -1.08 -13.29
CA LEU A 229 4.34 -1.78 -12.43
C LEU A 229 4.18 -3.25 -12.82
N SER A 230 4.34 -3.60 -14.09
CA SER A 230 4.29 -4.99 -14.56
C SER A 230 5.39 -5.90 -13.97
N ASN A 231 6.43 -5.32 -13.37
CA ASN A 231 7.48 -6.08 -12.69
C ASN A 231 7.11 -6.49 -11.25
N TYR A 232 6.04 -5.93 -10.68
CA TYR A 232 5.66 -6.19 -9.29
C TYR A 232 4.75 -7.42 -9.20
N PRO A 233 5.12 -8.41 -8.35
CA PRO A 233 4.30 -9.62 -8.18
C PRO A 233 3.01 -9.37 -7.40
N VAL A 234 2.91 -8.25 -6.69
CA VAL A 234 1.73 -7.85 -5.92
C VAL A 234 1.46 -6.36 -6.15
N ILE A 235 0.22 -6.02 -6.47
CA ILE A 235 -0.20 -4.62 -6.62
C ILE A 235 -1.46 -4.38 -5.79
N PHE A 236 -1.37 -3.46 -4.82
CA PHE A 236 -2.52 -2.89 -4.13
C PHE A 236 -3.06 -1.75 -5.00
N THR A 237 -4.31 -1.82 -5.39
CA THR A 237 -4.97 -0.80 -6.22
C THR A 237 -6.40 -0.59 -5.77
N GLU A 238 -6.88 0.63 -5.89
CA GLU A 238 -8.27 0.91 -5.63
C GLU A 238 -9.21 0.18 -6.60
N CYS A 239 -10.41 -0.13 -6.14
CA CYS A 239 -11.55 -0.56 -6.94
C CYS A 239 -12.82 0.05 -6.31
N THR A 240 -12.96 1.36 -6.44
CA THR A 240 -13.99 2.11 -5.71
C THR A 240 -15.40 1.73 -6.16
N PHE A 241 -15.60 1.47 -7.45
CA PHE A 241 -16.91 1.19 -8.01
C PHE A 241 -16.99 -0.19 -8.68
N LEU A 242 -18.11 -0.90 -8.41
CA LEU A 242 -18.31 -2.28 -8.81
C LEU A 242 -19.40 -2.42 -9.89
N THR A 243 -20.47 -1.64 -9.79
CA THR A 243 -21.69 -1.79 -10.62
C THR A 243 -21.73 -0.78 -11.76
N ASP A 244 -22.28 -1.20 -12.90
CA ASP A 244 -22.30 -0.42 -14.14
C ASP A 244 -22.98 0.95 -14.00
N GLU A 245 -23.88 1.13 -13.04
CA GLU A 245 -24.55 2.41 -12.77
C GLU A 245 -23.57 3.52 -12.34
N HIS A 246 -22.37 3.15 -11.88
CA HIS A 246 -21.33 4.07 -11.42
C HIS A 246 -20.15 4.21 -12.40
N PHE A 247 -20.25 3.64 -13.60
CA PHE A 247 -19.13 3.58 -14.55
C PHE A 247 -18.63 4.98 -14.95
N ASP A 248 -19.52 5.83 -15.45
CA ASP A 248 -19.17 7.20 -15.85
C ASP A 248 -18.74 8.05 -14.65
N TYR A 249 -19.42 7.87 -13.52
CA TYR A 249 -19.11 8.58 -12.27
C TYR A 249 -17.70 8.24 -11.74
N ALA A 250 -17.26 7.01 -11.91
CA ALA A 250 -15.89 6.62 -11.53
C ALA A 250 -14.85 7.45 -12.29
N ALA A 251 -15.00 7.53 -13.62
CA ALA A 251 -14.10 8.30 -14.47
C ALA A 251 -14.09 9.80 -14.14
N GLU A 252 -15.27 10.41 -13.91
CA GLU A 252 -15.41 11.81 -13.52
C GLU A 252 -14.70 12.13 -12.20
N ARG A 253 -14.68 11.19 -11.27
CA ARG A 253 -14.08 11.35 -9.94
C ARG A 253 -12.62 10.93 -9.88
N GLY A 254 -12.06 10.41 -10.98
CA GLY A 254 -10.68 9.91 -11.02
C GLY A 254 -10.50 8.64 -10.19
N HIS A 255 -11.47 7.74 -10.22
CA HIS A 255 -11.44 6.44 -9.56
C HIS A 255 -11.55 5.27 -10.53
N SER A 256 -11.10 4.11 -10.10
CA SER A 256 -11.20 2.88 -10.87
C SER A 256 -12.56 2.22 -10.72
N HIS A 257 -13.02 1.64 -11.85
CA HIS A 257 -14.18 0.78 -11.90
C HIS A 257 -13.76 -0.67 -12.19
N TRP A 258 -14.45 -1.65 -11.60
CA TRP A 258 -14.14 -3.06 -11.78
C TRP A 258 -14.01 -3.49 -13.25
N ASN A 259 -14.92 -3.05 -14.12
CA ASN A 259 -14.89 -3.43 -15.52
C ASN A 259 -13.60 -3.01 -16.25
N ASN A 260 -13.00 -1.87 -15.86
CA ASN A 260 -11.74 -1.40 -16.41
C ASN A 260 -10.57 -2.22 -15.86
N LEU A 261 -10.55 -2.50 -14.57
CA LEU A 261 -9.50 -3.29 -13.93
C LEU A 261 -9.49 -4.75 -14.36
N LYS A 262 -10.67 -5.33 -14.62
CA LYS A 262 -10.84 -6.74 -14.95
C LYS A 262 -10.01 -7.19 -16.17
N SER A 263 -9.91 -6.38 -17.21
CA SER A 263 -9.09 -6.69 -18.38
C SER A 263 -7.59 -6.68 -18.04
N ILE A 264 -7.14 -5.66 -17.31
CA ILE A 264 -5.75 -5.52 -16.86
C ILE A 264 -5.32 -6.71 -15.99
N ILE A 265 -6.18 -7.12 -15.07
CA ILE A 265 -5.94 -8.25 -14.19
C ILE A 265 -5.78 -9.56 -14.98
N LYS A 266 -6.64 -9.78 -15.98
CA LYS A 266 -6.56 -10.94 -16.87
C LYS A 266 -5.29 -10.97 -17.72
N GLU A 267 -4.82 -9.81 -18.17
CA GLU A 267 -3.58 -9.67 -18.96
C GLU A 267 -2.31 -9.88 -18.12
N ASN A 268 -2.42 -9.79 -16.78
CA ASN A 268 -1.31 -9.94 -15.84
C ASN A 268 -1.49 -11.12 -14.87
N PRO A 269 -1.58 -12.37 -15.35
CA PRO A 269 -1.94 -13.53 -14.53
C PRO A 269 -0.90 -13.89 -13.45
N ASN A 270 0.33 -13.39 -13.58
CA ASN A 270 1.42 -13.62 -12.63
C ASN A 270 1.49 -12.58 -11.51
N THR A 271 0.67 -11.51 -11.59
CA THR A 271 0.57 -10.47 -10.57
C THR A 271 -0.67 -10.69 -9.72
N VAL A 272 -0.53 -10.68 -8.41
CA VAL A 272 -1.66 -10.69 -7.47
C VAL A 272 -2.14 -9.25 -7.28
N PHE A 273 -3.37 -8.98 -7.65
CA PHE A 273 -4.03 -7.69 -7.40
C PHE A 273 -4.78 -7.73 -6.08
N VAL A 274 -4.44 -6.83 -5.17
CA VAL A 274 -5.15 -6.64 -3.91
C VAL A 274 -6.04 -5.41 -4.06
N LEU A 275 -7.35 -5.63 -4.14
CA LEU A 275 -8.32 -4.57 -4.35
C LEU A 275 -8.71 -3.94 -3.01
N ILE A 276 -8.58 -2.62 -2.94
CA ILE A 276 -8.81 -1.79 -1.76
C ILE A 276 -9.76 -0.64 -2.09
N HIS A 277 -10.06 0.21 -1.11
CA HIS A 277 -10.74 1.50 -1.30
C HIS A 277 -12.16 1.40 -1.89
N PHE A 278 -12.88 0.33 -1.60
CA PHE A 278 -14.27 0.16 -2.05
C PHE A 278 -15.17 1.26 -1.49
N SER A 279 -16.10 1.75 -2.30
CA SER A 279 -17.09 2.75 -1.88
C SER A 279 -17.90 2.29 -0.66
N LEU A 280 -18.20 3.20 0.26
CA LEU A 280 -19.11 2.96 1.39
C LEU A 280 -20.55 2.66 0.96
N ARG A 281 -20.88 2.77 -0.34
CA ARG A 281 -22.17 2.33 -0.89
C ARG A 281 -22.37 0.83 -0.78
N TYR A 282 -21.27 0.06 -0.75
CA TYR A 282 -21.27 -1.39 -0.62
C TYR A 282 -20.88 -1.81 0.79
N SER A 283 -21.61 -2.72 1.39
CA SER A 283 -21.17 -3.45 2.57
C SER A 283 -20.04 -4.43 2.21
N ASP A 284 -19.27 -4.88 3.18
CA ASP A 284 -18.25 -5.90 2.92
C ASP A 284 -18.86 -7.21 2.41
N ALA A 285 -20.05 -7.58 2.89
CA ALA A 285 -20.77 -8.77 2.40
C ALA A 285 -21.18 -8.64 0.92
N GLU A 286 -21.65 -7.47 0.47
CA GLU A 286 -21.97 -7.21 -0.93
C GLU A 286 -20.70 -7.24 -1.80
N ILE A 287 -19.58 -6.69 -1.33
CA ILE A 287 -18.30 -6.76 -2.03
C ILE A 287 -17.85 -8.21 -2.19
N ILE A 288 -17.90 -9.00 -1.12
CA ILE A 288 -17.49 -10.42 -1.15
C ILE A 288 -18.35 -11.20 -2.12
N SER A 289 -19.69 -11.09 -2.00
CA SER A 289 -20.62 -11.78 -2.89
C SER A 289 -20.43 -11.40 -4.36
N PHE A 290 -20.22 -10.12 -4.65
CA PHE A 290 -19.94 -9.64 -6.01
C PHE A 290 -18.69 -10.30 -6.58
N PHE A 291 -17.61 -10.36 -5.82
CA PHE A 291 -16.36 -10.94 -6.31
C PHE A 291 -16.39 -12.47 -6.36
N GLU A 292 -17.13 -13.16 -5.52
CA GLU A 292 -17.34 -14.60 -5.65
C GLU A 292 -17.93 -14.95 -7.03
N GLU A 293 -18.97 -14.23 -7.46
CA GLU A 293 -19.60 -14.43 -8.76
C GLU A 293 -18.70 -13.99 -9.93
N GLU A 294 -18.12 -12.79 -9.84
CA GLU A 294 -17.33 -12.20 -10.94
C GLU A 294 -16.01 -12.94 -11.18
N LEU A 295 -15.33 -13.39 -10.14
CA LEU A 295 -14.07 -14.10 -10.30
C LEU A 295 -14.28 -15.51 -10.88
N GLU A 296 -15.32 -16.23 -10.45
CA GLU A 296 -15.70 -17.53 -11.00
C GLU A 296 -16.11 -17.40 -12.47
N LYS A 297 -17.07 -16.53 -12.78
CA LYS A 297 -17.56 -16.27 -14.13
C LYS A 297 -16.47 -15.90 -15.12
N ASN A 298 -15.44 -15.20 -14.67
CA ASN A 298 -14.36 -14.70 -15.52
C ASN A 298 -13.09 -15.54 -15.47
N ASN A 299 -13.07 -16.63 -14.68
CA ASN A 299 -11.90 -17.48 -14.43
C ASN A 299 -10.66 -16.67 -13.98
N ILE A 300 -10.85 -15.77 -13.01
CA ILE A 300 -9.81 -14.92 -12.43
C ILE A 300 -9.40 -15.51 -11.07
N SER A 301 -8.11 -15.81 -10.88
CA SER A 301 -7.58 -16.42 -9.64
C SER A 301 -6.53 -15.57 -8.93
N ASN A 302 -6.12 -14.47 -9.53
CA ASN A 302 -5.04 -13.60 -9.05
C ASN A 302 -5.54 -12.30 -8.39
N VAL A 303 -6.71 -12.35 -7.75
CA VAL A 303 -7.32 -11.24 -7.01
C VAL A 303 -7.44 -11.58 -5.53
N LYS A 304 -7.19 -10.60 -4.69
CA LYS A 304 -7.55 -10.54 -3.27
C LYS A 304 -8.37 -9.29 -3.04
N ILE A 305 -9.36 -9.38 -2.16
CA ILE A 305 -10.19 -8.22 -1.77
C ILE A 305 -9.91 -7.85 -0.32
N TRP A 306 -9.77 -6.55 -0.05
CA TRP A 306 -9.57 -6.03 1.30
C TRP A 306 -10.93 -5.72 1.94
N ALA A 307 -11.69 -6.76 2.23
CA ALA A 307 -13.01 -6.74 2.86
C ALA A 307 -13.14 -7.89 3.86
N SER A 308 -13.92 -7.70 4.93
CA SER A 308 -14.04 -8.63 6.04
C SER A 308 -15.42 -9.25 6.11
N GLU A 309 -15.50 -10.58 6.13
CA GLU A 309 -16.75 -11.33 6.36
C GLU A 309 -17.41 -11.00 7.71
N SER A 310 -16.62 -10.52 8.68
CA SER A 310 -17.10 -10.16 10.01
C SER A 310 -17.47 -8.68 10.15
N SER A 311 -17.38 -7.89 9.08
CA SER A 311 -17.76 -6.48 9.10
C SER A 311 -19.26 -6.31 9.26
N LEU A 312 -19.66 -5.43 10.18
CA LEU A 312 -21.05 -5.06 10.41
C LEU A 312 -21.41 -3.72 9.73
N LEU A 313 -20.64 -3.27 8.74
CA LEU A 313 -20.95 -2.06 7.98
C LEU A 313 -22.31 -2.23 7.28
N PRO A 314 -23.35 -1.49 7.72
CA PRO A 314 -24.57 -1.43 6.93
C PRO A 314 -24.29 -0.65 5.63
N PRO A 315 -24.94 -0.99 4.51
CA PRO A 315 -24.84 -0.18 3.32
C PRO A 315 -25.25 1.26 3.65
N GLN A 316 -24.34 2.21 3.44
CA GLN A 316 -24.66 3.62 3.62
C GLN A 316 -25.47 4.11 2.42
N HIS A 317 -26.79 4.11 2.65
CA HIS A 317 -27.77 4.90 1.92
C HIS A 317 -27.98 4.64 0.43
N GLN A 318 -28.93 3.83 0.17
CA GLN A 318 -29.98 4.20 -0.78
C GLN A 318 -30.58 5.57 -0.33
N LYS A 319 -29.97 6.68 -0.73
CA LYS A 319 -30.69 7.94 -0.81
C LYS A 319 -31.50 7.89 -2.09
N SER A 320 -32.81 7.67 -1.90
CA SER A 320 -33.86 7.92 -2.89
C SER A 320 -33.72 9.27 -3.58
#